data_c3e69f328e604ff52024b3e4d99c7f59
#
_entry.id   c3e69f328e604ff52024b3e4d99c7f59
#
_cell.length_a   1.000
_cell.length_b   1.000
_cell.length_c   1.000
_cell.angle_alpha   90.00
_cell.angle_beta   90.00
_cell.angle_gamma   90.00
#
_symmetry.space_group_name_H-M   'P 1'
#
loop_
_entity.id
_entity.type
_entity.pdbx_description
1 polymer ?
#
loop_
_entity_poly.entity_id
_entity_poly.type
_entity_poly.pdbx_seq_one_letter_code
_entity_poly.pdbx_strand_id
1 'polypeptide(L)'
;MAPKISHDTPVFAVPDENLVPVSQHLSEMAVIPPSRMFLIKKSLKVYQDKYPELPIFDASQGDGGASLPGVPRELLERALELQIEHGTSYDMPFGTQAFRQSVAEKYWQFDSESGYGPANILSATGGRDALVKAFQAMLVLGYGRQGDVIMVSRVPWISYNWGPYGVGANVMWSPGHPDEGWGYTEEGIKAGVEFAAKSGRKIAGIVITNPDNPTGLTISPKRQAALGRAALDAGVAFVLYDWMYHFVTDEQPMDLNAFLKTFTPKERKRLLFLDGLTKSLGGSNIRNAHLIASEEVIKFIVARASHSVIPAFFGQAVAMAAYEMGFAKASATISEPTSA
;
A
#
# COMPACT_ATOMS: atom_id res chain seq x y z
N MET A 1 24.42 -20.42 3.44
CA MET A 1 25.32 -19.28 3.08
C MET A 1 24.53 -18.35 2.21
N ALA A 2 24.39 -17.06 2.58
CA ALA A 2 23.82 -16.09 1.68
C ALA A 2 24.69 -15.97 0.42
N PRO A 3 24.13 -15.97 -0.80
CA PRO A 3 24.92 -15.80 -2.00
C PRO A 3 25.66 -14.45 -1.95
N LYS A 4 26.94 -14.46 -2.28
CA LYS A 4 27.72 -13.22 -2.44
C LYS A 4 27.15 -12.47 -3.63
N ILE A 5 26.54 -11.32 -3.38
CA ILE A 5 26.07 -10.42 -4.40
C ILE A 5 27.29 -9.72 -4.99
N SER A 6 27.63 -10.02 -6.24
CA SER A 6 28.62 -9.26 -6.99
C SER A 6 27.95 -8.01 -7.57
N HIS A 7 28.57 -6.86 -7.41
CA HIS A 7 28.06 -5.57 -7.92
C HIS A 7 28.00 -5.49 -9.44
N ASP A 8 28.64 -6.41 -10.15
CA ASP A 8 28.77 -6.40 -11.62
C ASP A 8 27.71 -7.25 -12.36
N THR A 9 26.84 -7.90 -11.64
CA THR A 9 25.73 -8.63 -12.24
C THR A 9 24.46 -7.84 -12.00
N PRO A 10 23.61 -7.61 -13.01
CA PRO A 10 22.24 -7.12 -12.77
C PRO A 10 21.57 -8.16 -11.92
N VAL A 11 21.59 -7.88 -10.61
CA VAL A 11 21.18 -8.85 -9.61
C VAL A 11 19.66 -8.87 -9.59
N PHE A 12 19.11 -9.66 -10.46
CA PHE A 12 17.89 -10.35 -10.12
C PHE A 12 18.24 -11.39 -9.05
N ALA A 13 18.71 -10.94 -7.91
CA ALA A 13 18.76 -11.79 -6.75
C ALA A 13 17.33 -11.87 -6.18
N VAL A 14 16.44 -12.41 -6.99
CA VAL A 14 15.38 -13.20 -6.46
C VAL A 14 16.08 -14.48 -6.04
N PRO A 15 16.13 -14.85 -4.76
CA PRO A 15 16.55 -16.18 -4.39
C PRO A 15 15.79 -17.18 -5.27
N ASP A 16 16.47 -18.19 -5.80
CA ASP A 16 15.83 -19.20 -6.66
C ASP A 16 14.56 -19.77 -6.01
N GLU A 17 14.51 -19.83 -4.69
CA GLU A 17 13.35 -20.17 -3.89
C GLU A 17 12.14 -19.21 -4.02
N ASN A 18 12.34 -17.97 -4.43
CA ASN A 18 11.27 -17.00 -4.71
C ASN A 18 10.88 -16.96 -6.20
N LEU A 19 11.68 -17.55 -7.05
CA LEU A 19 11.38 -17.83 -8.47
C LEU A 19 10.81 -19.22 -8.67
N VAL A 20 10.68 -19.97 -7.59
CA VAL A 20 10.18 -21.34 -7.66
C VAL A 20 8.96 -21.39 -8.55
N PRO A 21 8.94 -22.37 -9.48
CA PRO A 21 7.73 -22.73 -10.15
C PRO A 21 6.64 -22.77 -9.10
N VAL A 22 5.58 -22.01 -9.32
CA VAL A 22 4.44 -22.10 -8.45
C VAL A 22 4.19 -23.56 -8.27
N SER A 23 4.43 -23.99 -7.09
CA SER A 23 3.90 -25.26 -6.69
C SER A 23 2.40 -25.17 -6.89
N GLN A 24 1.89 -26.11 -7.61
CA GLN A 24 0.44 -26.26 -7.70
C GLN A 24 -0.14 -26.78 -6.37
N HIS A 25 0.71 -27.03 -5.38
CA HIS A 25 0.32 -27.49 -4.07
C HIS A 25 0.19 -26.34 -3.10
N LEU A 26 -1.02 -26.10 -2.61
CA LEU A 26 -1.33 -25.07 -1.60
C LEU A 26 -0.51 -25.23 -0.32
N SER A 27 -0.02 -26.45 -0.02
CA SER A 27 0.82 -26.72 1.15
C SER A 27 2.16 -25.98 1.12
N GLU A 28 2.69 -25.60 -0.04
CA GLU A 28 3.93 -24.82 -0.13
C GLU A 28 3.70 -23.34 0.18
N MET A 29 2.46 -22.85 0.12
CA MET A 29 2.10 -21.52 0.57
C MET A 29 2.12 -21.39 2.11
N ALA A 30 2.23 -22.52 2.84
CA ALA A 30 2.36 -22.53 4.30
C ALA A 30 3.72 -21.99 4.82
N VAL A 31 4.70 -21.77 3.93
CA VAL A 31 6.03 -21.25 4.31
C VAL A 31 6.06 -19.73 4.57
N ILE A 32 4.95 -19.00 4.48
CA ILE A 32 4.91 -17.58 4.81
C ILE A 32 5.25 -17.41 6.30
N PRO A 33 6.39 -16.78 6.65
CA PRO A 33 6.79 -16.67 8.05
C PRO A 33 5.96 -15.62 8.80
N PRO A 34 5.71 -15.80 10.09
CA PRO A 34 5.16 -14.73 10.92
C PRO A 34 6.06 -13.48 10.86
N SER A 35 5.45 -12.30 10.93
CA SER A 35 6.21 -11.05 10.93
C SER A 35 7.18 -11.00 12.12
N ARG A 36 8.47 -10.84 11.82
CA ARG A 36 9.53 -10.72 12.85
C ARG A 36 9.41 -9.44 13.68
N MET A 37 8.60 -8.47 13.27
CA MET A 37 8.35 -7.25 14.06
C MET A 37 7.84 -7.56 15.48
N PHE A 38 7.03 -8.60 15.65
CA PHE A 38 6.57 -9.02 16.97
C PHE A 38 7.70 -9.59 17.85
N LEU A 39 8.72 -10.20 17.24
CA LEU A 39 9.90 -10.69 17.95
C LEU A 39 10.77 -9.52 18.43
N ILE A 40 10.88 -8.45 17.68
CA ILE A 40 11.62 -7.24 18.07
C ILE A 40 11.01 -6.63 19.33
N LYS A 41 9.69 -6.42 19.35
CA LYS A 41 8.99 -5.90 20.56
C LYS A 41 9.22 -6.79 21.78
N LYS A 42 9.18 -8.10 21.61
CA LYS A 42 9.49 -9.05 22.69
C LYS A 42 10.93 -8.92 23.17
N SER A 43 11.88 -8.77 22.26
CA SER A 43 13.30 -8.58 22.57
C SER A 43 13.56 -7.25 23.29
N LEU A 44 12.89 -6.18 22.87
CA LEU A 44 12.96 -4.88 23.55
C LEU A 44 12.49 -4.96 25.00
N LYS A 45 11.40 -5.70 25.25
CA LYS A 45 10.93 -5.92 26.63
C LYS A 45 11.95 -6.67 27.47
N VAL A 46 12.55 -7.74 26.93
CA VAL A 46 13.61 -8.49 27.62
C VAL A 46 14.81 -7.60 27.92
N TYR A 47 15.19 -6.71 26.97
CA TYR A 47 16.27 -5.75 27.19
C TYR A 47 15.92 -4.75 28.30
N GLN A 48 14.69 -4.19 28.30
CA GLN A 48 14.21 -3.26 29.31
C GLN A 48 14.19 -3.87 30.71
N ASP A 49 13.71 -5.10 30.79
CA ASP A 49 13.65 -5.83 32.08
C ASP A 49 15.06 -6.10 32.62
N LYS A 50 16.06 -6.25 31.74
CA LYS A 50 17.47 -6.48 32.12
C LYS A 50 18.24 -5.20 32.45
N TYR A 51 17.87 -4.10 31.82
CA TYR A 51 18.56 -2.81 31.94
C TYR A 51 17.56 -1.66 32.16
N PRO A 52 16.86 -1.67 33.32
CA PRO A 52 15.77 -0.72 33.59
C PRO A 52 16.24 0.74 33.67
N GLU A 53 17.54 0.96 33.93
CA GLU A 53 18.16 2.28 34.02
C GLU A 53 18.53 2.89 32.66
N LEU A 54 18.51 2.10 31.60
CA LEU A 54 18.88 2.59 30.27
C LEU A 54 17.66 3.04 29.48
N PRO A 55 17.73 4.16 28.78
CA PRO A 55 16.64 4.62 27.92
C PRO A 55 16.45 3.66 26.74
N ILE A 56 15.20 3.42 26.39
CA ILE A 56 14.84 2.68 25.18
C ILE A 56 14.32 3.64 24.11
N PHE A 57 14.90 3.55 22.94
CA PHE A 57 14.45 4.21 21.73
C PHE A 57 13.84 3.15 20.80
N ASP A 58 12.52 2.94 20.87
CA ASP A 58 11.83 1.96 20.05
C ASP A 58 11.65 2.48 18.62
N ALA A 59 12.56 2.10 17.74
CA ALA A 59 12.49 2.33 16.30
C ALA A 59 12.04 1.08 15.53
N SER A 60 11.43 0.10 16.19
CA SER A 60 11.06 -1.18 15.58
C SER A 60 9.87 -1.09 14.62
N GLN A 61 9.01 -0.09 14.79
CA GLN A 61 7.79 0.05 14.00
C GLN A 61 7.46 1.53 13.78
N GLY A 62 7.33 1.92 12.52
CA GLY A 62 6.82 3.25 12.15
C GLY A 62 5.32 3.35 12.46
N ASP A 63 4.98 3.57 13.73
CA ASP A 63 3.63 3.74 14.20
C ASP A 63 3.45 5.15 14.77
N GLY A 64 2.83 6.04 13.97
CA GLY A 64 2.58 7.41 14.37
C GLY A 64 1.76 7.49 15.66
N GLY A 65 0.81 6.57 15.89
CA GLY A 65 0.01 6.52 17.11
C GLY A 65 0.78 6.10 18.37
N ALA A 66 2.00 5.58 18.23
CA ALA A 66 2.87 5.23 19.36
C ALA A 66 3.87 6.35 19.72
N SER A 67 4.26 7.16 18.74
CA SER A 67 5.27 8.21 18.88
C SER A 67 4.72 9.65 18.75
N LEU A 68 3.48 9.80 18.31
CA LEU A 68 2.76 11.05 18.14
C LEU A 68 1.46 11.00 18.94
N PRO A 69 0.76 12.13 19.14
CA PRO A 69 -0.50 12.19 19.91
C PRO A 69 -1.62 11.26 19.40
N GLY A 70 -1.49 10.74 18.18
CA GLY A 70 -2.53 9.92 17.54
C GLY A 70 -3.66 10.74 16.95
N VAL A 71 -4.80 10.11 16.68
CA VAL A 71 -5.97 10.79 16.11
C VAL A 71 -6.52 11.80 17.09
N PRO A 72 -6.70 13.08 16.71
CA PRO A 72 -7.26 14.12 17.57
C PRO A 72 -8.63 13.75 18.15
N ARG A 73 -8.85 14.15 19.40
CA ARG A 73 -10.07 13.81 20.15
C ARG A 73 -11.34 14.27 19.45
N GLU A 74 -11.34 15.47 18.91
CA GLU A 74 -12.47 16.04 18.18
C GLU A 74 -12.87 15.21 16.95
N LEU A 75 -11.91 14.57 16.28
CA LEU A 75 -12.20 13.69 15.18
C LEU A 75 -12.85 12.39 15.63
N LEU A 76 -12.43 11.85 16.79
CA LEU A 76 -13.03 10.64 17.36
C LEU A 76 -14.46 10.92 17.87
N GLU A 77 -14.68 12.06 18.49
CA GLU A 77 -16.01 12.51 18.93
C GLU A 77 -16.96 12.69 17.74
N ARG A 78 -16.49 13.38 16.68
CA ARG A 78 -17.27 13.51 15.43
C ARG A 78 -17.54 12.17 14.76
N ALA A 79 -16.58 11.28 14.76
CA ALA A 79 -16.76 9.91 14.23
C ALA A 79 -17.80 9.13 15.02
N LEU A 80 -17.86 9.31 16.34
CA LEU A 80 -18.86 8.66 17.18
C LEU A 80 -20.27 9.19 16.87
N GLU A 81 -20.44 10.50 16.65
CA GLU A 81 -21.70 11.08 16.20
C GLU A 81 -22.15 10.44 14.88
N LEU A 82 -21.25 10.40 13.89
CA LEU A 82 -21.52 9.77 12.58
C LEU A 82 -21.90 8.29 12.73
N GLN A 83 -21.24 7.56 13.64
CA GLN A 83 -21.57 6.15 13.90
C GLN A 83 -22.98 6.00 14.51
N ILE A 84 -23.35 6.89 15.43
CA ILE A 84 -24.68 6.88 16.08
C ILE A 84 -25.76 7.17 15.03
N GLU A 85 -25.54 8.16 14.18
CA GLU A 85 -26.46 8.50 13.08
C GLU A 85 -26.60 7.35 12.07
N HIS A 86 -25.49 6.69 11.73
CA HIS A 86 -25.48 5.58 10.77
C HIS A 86 -26.12 4.29 11.31
N GLY A 87 -26.03 4.07 12.62
CA GLY A 87 -26.48 2.84 13.26
C GLY A 87 -25.47 1.70 13.15
N THR A 88 -25.96 0.46 13.26
CA THR A 88 -25.12 -0.75 13.39
C THR A 88 -25.49 -1.86 12.39
N SER A 89 -26.26 -1.56 11.36
CA SER A 89 -26.58 -2.51 10.30
C SER A 89 -25.38 -2.81 9.42
N TYR A 90 -25.41 -3.94 8.71
CA TYR A 90 -24.39 -4.26 7.73
C TYR A 90 -24.32 -3.25 6.61
N ASP A 91 -23.10 -2.85 6.26
CA ASP A 91 -22.81 -2.03 5.09
C ASP A 91 -22.47 -2.88 3.85
N MET A 92 -22.37 -2.18 2.73
CA MET A 92 -21.91 -2.79 1.49
C MET A 92 -20.41 -3.07 1.53
N PRO A 93 -19.93 -4.12 0.85
CA PRO A 93 -18.51 -4.53 0.88
C PRO A 93 -17.51 -3.48 0.36
N PHE A 94 -17.96 -2.50 -0.40
CA PHE A 94 -17.12 -1.39 -0.88
C PHE A 94 -17.06 -0.20 0.09
N GLY A 95 -17.74 -0.27 1.24
CA GLY A 95 -17.91 0.82 2.18
C GLY A 95 -19.15 1.68 1.87
N THR A 96 -19.47 2.62 2.77
CA THR A 96 -20.65 3.47 2.62
C THR A 96 -20.53 4.43 1.44
N GLN A 97 -21.65 4.83 0.89
CA GLN A 97 -21.70 5.85 -0.17
C GLN A 97 -21.13 7.19 0.35
N ALA A 98 -21.48 7.58 1.58
CA ALA A 98 -21.01 8.80 2.20
C ALA A 98 -19.46 8.82 2.32
N PHE A 99 -18.85 7.71 2.74
CA PHE A 99 -17.40 7.59 2.79
C PHE A 99 -16.77 7.75 1.39
N ARG A 100 -17.27 7.02 0.40
CA ARG A 100 -16.72 7.09 -0.97
C ARG A 100 -16.87 8.46 -1.60
N GLN A 101 -18.00 9.14 -1.36
CA GLN A 101 -18.19 10.54 -1.75
C GLN A 101 -17.19 11.46 -1.03
N SER A 102 -17.01 11.30 0.28
CA SER A 102 -16.07 12.11 1.06
C SER A 102 -14.62 11.95 0.57
N VAL A 103 -14.21 10.72 0.23
CA VAL A 103 -12.90 10.47 -0.40
C VAL A 103 -12.79 11.15 -1.76
N ALA A 104 -13.83 11.05 -2.61
CA ALA A 104 -13.81 11.62 -3.95
C ALA A 104 -13.82 13.15 -3.94
N GLU A 105 -14.68 13.75 -3.14
CA GLU A 105 -15.01 15.17 -3.21
C GLU A 105 -14.17 16.04 -2.23
N LYS A 106 -13.84 15.49 -1.06
CA LYS A 106 -13.14 16.25 0.00
C LYS A 106 -11.66 15.92 0.09
N TYR A 107 -11.30 14.66 -0.10
CA TYR A 107 -9.90 14.22 0.01
C TYR A 107 -9.13 14.39 -1.29
N TRP A 108 -9.52 13.68 -2.36
CA TRP A 108 -8.85 13.75 -3.65
C TRP A 108 -9.39 14.86 -4.57
N GLN A 109 -10.56 15.40 -4.28
CA GLN A 109 -11.21 16.50 -5.02
C GLN A 109 -11.23 16.23 -6.53
N PHE A 110 -11.72 15.05 -6.93
CA PHE A 110 -11.72 14.63 -8.32
C PHE A 110 -12.46 15.64 -9.21
N ASP A 111 -11.78 16.09 -10.26
CA ASP A 111 -12.35 16.91 -11.31
C ASP A 111 -13.04 16.07 -12.41
N SER A 112 -13.80 16.71 -13.26
CA SER A 112 -14.52 16.03 -14.36
C SER A 112 -13.59 15.41 -15.40
N GLU A 113 -12.32 15.83 -15.48
CA GLU A 113 -11.34 15.34 -16.45
C GLU A 113 -10.60 14.10 -15.94
N SER A 114 -10.60 13.87 -14.64
CA SER A 114 -9.96 12.70 -14.03
C SER A 114 -10.60 11.40 -14.52
N GLY A 115 -11.90 11.42 -14.78
CA GLY A 115 -12.70 10.25 -15.09
C GLY A 115 -12.90 9.31 -13.89
N TYR A 116 -12.62 9.81 -12.67
CA TYR A 116 -12.76 9.08 -11.41
C TYR A 116 -13.82 9.74 -10.53
N GLY A 117 -14.41 8.95 -9.66
CA GLY A 117 -15.44 9.38 -8.72
C GLY A 117 -15.71 8.33 -7.64
N PRO A 118 -16.83 8.43 -6.89
CA PRO A 118 -17.15 7.49 -5.82
C PRO A 118 -17.22 6.01 -6.26
N ALA A 119 -17.54 5.74 -7.54
CA ALA A 119 -17.57 4.38 -8.09
C ALA A 119 -16.17 3.74 -8.22
N ASN A 120 -15.13 4.55 -8.21
CA ASN A 120 -13.74 4.12 -8.30
C ASN A 120 -13.10 3.86 -6.94
N ILE A 121 -13.84 4.01 -5.84
CA ILE A 121 -13.31 3.97 -4.48
C ILE A 121 -13.85 2.76 -3.73
N LEU A 122 -12.95 2.08 -3.02
CA LEU A 122 -13.23 0.98 -2.12
C LEU A 122 -12.68 1.31 -0.72
N SER A 123 -13.50 1.16 0.32
CA SER A 123 -13.02 1.14 1.70
C SER A 123 -12.34 -0.18 2.03
N ALA A 124 -11.30 -0.14 2.86
CA ALA A 124 -10.61 -1.32 3.35
C ALA A 124 -10.28 -1.20 4.84
N THR A 125 -10.15 -2.34 5.50
CA THR A 125 -9.80 -2.44 6.92
C THR A 125 -8.30 -2.22 7.12
N GLY A 126 -7.83 -1.00 6.79
CA GLY A 126 -6.43 -0.59 6.78
C GLY A 126 -5.65 -1.04 5.54
N GLY A 127 -4.43 -0.52 5.39
CA GLY A 127 -3.62 -0.70 4.19
C GLY A 127 -3.31 -2.16 3.84
N ARG A 128 -3.13 -3.05 4.84
CA ARG A 128 -2.87 -4.48 4.55
C ARG A 128 -4.05 -5.19 3.91
N ASP A 129 -5.28 -4.90 4.32
CA ASP A 129 -6.48 -5.44 3.69
C ASP A 129 -6.62 -4.92 2.25
N ALA A 130 -6.36 -3.62 2.05
CA ALA A 130 -6.35 -3.03 0.71
C ALA A 130 -5.29 -3.68 -0.20
N LEU A 131 -4.08 -3.97 0.33
CA LEU A 131 -3.01 -4.65 -0.42
C LEU A 131 -3.40 -6.07 -0.83
N VAL A 132 -3.98 -6.87 0.07
CA VAL A 132 -4.43 -8.22 -0.26
C VAL A 132 -5.46 -8.18 -1.39
N LYS A 133 -6.42 -7.26 -1.32
CA LYS A 133 -7.42 -7.03 -2.36
C LYS A 133 -6.79 -6.59 -3.69
N ALA A 134 -5.82 -5.68 -3.63
CA ALA A 134 -5.09 -5.22 -4.81
C ALA A 134 -4.26 -6.34 -5.45
N PHE A 135 -3.50 -7.11 -4.67
CA PHE A 135 -2.71 -8.23 -5.20
C PHE A 135 -3.59 -9.30 -5.86
N GLN A 136 -4.74 -9.61 -5.25
CA GLN A 136 -5.68 -10.55 -5.84
C GLN A 136 -6.27 -10.03 -7.15
N ALA A 137 -6.63 -8.72 -7.21
CA ALA A 137 -7.12 -8.11 -8.44
C ALA A 137 -6.04 -8.11 -9.53
N MET A 138 -4.82 -7.71 -9.21
CA MET A 138 -3.70 -7.71 -10.16
C MET A 138 -3.41 -9.10 -10.70
N LEU A 139 -3.41 -10.13 -9.84
CA LEU A 139 -3.15 -11.51 -10.26
C LEU A 139 -4.24 -12.03 -11.19
N VAL A 140 -5.50 -11.85 -10.82
CA VAL A 140 -6.62 -12.47 -11.54
C VAL A 140 -7.01 -11.69 -12.80
N LEU A 141 -7.08 -10.35 -12.71
CA LEU A 141 -7.45 -9.51 -13.85
C LEU A 141 -6.28 -9.22 -14.79
N GLY A 142 -5.04 -9.43 -14.33
CA GLY A 142 -3.86 -9.25 -15.15
C GLY A 142 -3.74 -10.36 -16.20
N TYR A 143 -3.18 -11.47 -15.82
CA TYR A 143 -2.96 -12.59 -16.72
C TYR A 143 -3.76 -13.85 -16.32
N GLY A 144 -4.47 -13.81 -15.19
CA GLY A 144 -5.36 -14.87 -14.73
C GLY A 144 -4.64 -16.18 -14.35
N ARG A 145 -3.33 -16.11 -14.05
CA ARG A 145 -2.54 -17.32 -13.77
C ARG A 145 -2.00 -17.28 -12.35
N GLN A 146 -2.28 -18.31 -11.60
CA GLN A 146 -1.66 -18.52 -10.31
C GLN A 146 -0.14 -18.61 -10.47
N GLY A 147 0.58 -17.90 -9.58
CA GLY A 147 2.02 -17.87 -9.57
C GLY A 147 2.69 -16.89 -10.52
N ASP A 148 1.93 -16.10 -11.25
CA ASP A 148 2.47 -14.89 -11.86
C ASP A 148 2.96 -13.93 -10.77
N VAL A 149 3.77 -12.97 -11.12
CA VAL A 149 4.67 -12.27 -10.22
C VAL A 149 4.12 -10.88 -9.87
N ILE A 150 4.23 -10.51 -8.60
CA ILE A 150 4.20 -9.10 -8.18
C ILE A 150 5.64 -8.63 -8.00
N MET A 151 6.04 -7.61 -8.78
CA MET A 151 7.34 -6.97 -8.67
C MET A 151 7.31 -5.94 -7.54
N VAL A 152 8.34 -5.96 -6.70
CA VAL A 152 8.52 -5.04 -5.58
C VAL A 152 9.90 -4.40 -5.63
N SER A 153 10.14 -3.32 -4.86
CA SER A 153 11.46 -2.68 -4.78
C SER A 153 12.53 -3.64 -4.28
N ARG A 154 13.79 -3.27 -4.44
CA ARG A 154 14.93 -4.12 -4.02
C ARG A 154 14.95 -4.36 -2.51
N VAL A 155 14.46 -3.40 -1.73
CA VAL A 155 14.33 -3.49 -0.28
C VAL A 155 12.85 -3.25 0.07
N PRO A 156 11.99 -4.27 -0.09
CA PRO A 156 10.57 -4.06 0.07
C PRO A 156 10.15 -4.11 1.54
N TRP A 157 9.11 -3.37 1.86
CA TRP A 157 8.40 -3.60 3.12
C TRP A 157 7.91 -5.05 3.20
N ILE A 158 7.92 -5.61 4.40
CA ILE A 158 7.62 -7.03 4.65
C ILE A 158 6.28 -7.51 4.07
N SER A 159 5.26 -6.63 4.03
CA SER A 159 3.96 -7.00 3.48
C SER A 159 3.93 -7.02 1.96
N TYR A 160 4.82 -6.29 1.28
CA TYR A 160 4.99 -6.45 -0.17
C TYR A 160 5.75 -7.73 -0.49
N ASN A 161 6.71 -8.09 0.36
CA ASN A 161 7.50 -9.31 0.15
C ASN A 161 6.71 -10.60 0.38
N TRP A 162 5.76 -10.62 1.32
CA TRP A 162 5.06 -11.84 1.70
C TRP A 162 3.56 -11.85 1.36
N GLY A 163 2.95 -10.67 1.25
CA GLY A 163 1.50 -10.56 0.97
C GLY A 163 1.04 -11.24 -0.32
N PRO A 164 1.77 -11.10 -1.43
CA PRO A 164 1.37 -11.71 -2.70
C PRO A 164 1.28 -13.24 -2.64
N TYR A 165 2.12 -13.91 -1.86
CA TYR A 165 2.03 -15.37 -1.68
C TYR A 165 0.69 -15.79 -1.07
N GLY A 166 0.12 -14.97 -0.18
CA GLY A 166 -1.19 -15.24 0.43
C GLY A 166 -2.36 -15.27 -0.56
N VAL A 167 -2.18 -14.72 -1.76
CA VAL A 167 -3.19 -14.74 -2.83
C VAL A 167 -2.81 -15.64 -4.02
N GLY A 168 -1.71 -16.36 -3.92
CA GLY A 168 -1.23 -17.27 -4.97
C GLY A 168 -0.36 -16.62 -6.03
N ALA A 169 0.16 -15.42 -5.78
CA ALA A 169 1.20 -14.79 -6.60
C ALA A 169 2.60 -15.12 -6.07
N ASN A 170 3.60 -15.01 -6.92
CA ASN A 170 5.00 -14.93 -6.50
C ASN A 170 5.44 -13.48 -6.33
N VAL A 171 6.60 -13.31 -5.70
CA VAL A 171 7.26 -12.02 -5.55
C VAL A 171 8.58 -12.02 -6.30
N MET A 172 8.91 -10.91 -6.93
CA MET A 172 10.23 -10.65 -7.49
C MET A 172 10.70 -9.27 -7.06
N TRP A 173 11.94 -9.20 -6.60
CA TRP A 173 12.59 -7.94 -6.31
C TRP A 173 13.11 -7.30 -7.60
N SER A 174 12.82 -6.02 -7.79
CA SER A 174 13.46 -5.26 -8.86
C SER A 174 14.97 -5.16 -8.60
N PRO A 175 15.79 -5.17 -9.65
CA PRO A 175 17.17 -4.72 -9.47
C PRO A 175 17.18 -3.30 -8.93
N GLY A 176 18.06 -3.02 -7.99
CA GLY A 176 18.25 -1.70 -7.43
C GLY A 176 19.72 -1.41 -7.28
N HIS A 177 20.10 -0.14 -7.26
CA HIS A 177 21.47 0.30 -7.04
C HIS A 177 21.55 1.16 -5.79
N PRO A 178 22.59 1.03 -4.95
CA PRO A 178 22.74 1.86 -3.74
C PRO A 178 22.72 3.35 -4.03
N ASP A 179 23.37 3.79 -5.10
CA ASP A 179 23.44 5.19 -5.50
C ASP A 179 22.08 5.79 -5.91
N GLU A 180 21.08 4.93 -6.21
CA GLU A 180 19.70 5.29 -6.52
C GLU A 180 18.74 4.98 -5.37
N GLY A 181 19.25 4.85 -4.14
CA GLY A 181 18.44 4.54 -2.96
C GLY A 181 17.70 3.20 -3.03
N TRP A 182 18.18 2.24 -3.84
CA TRP A 182 17.55 0.94 -4.08
C TRP A 182 16.19 1.00 -4.79
N GLY A 183 15.82 2.17 -5.34
CA GLY A 183 14.58 2.37 -6.09
C GLY A 183 14.55 1.67 -7.45
N TYR A 184 13.43 1.84 -8.14
CA TYR A 184 13.26 1.33 -9.49
C TYR A 184 13.98 2.18 -10.54
N THR A 185 14.48 1.50 -11.59
CA THR A 185 14.83 2.13 -12.87
C THR A 185 13.98 1.53 -13.99
N GLU A 186 13.81 2.24 -15.10
CA GLU A 186 13.09 1.74 -16.26
C GLU A 186 13.73 0.48 -16.85
N GLU A 187 15.08 0.47 -16.90
CA GLU A 187 15.89 -0.67 -17.35
C GLU A 187 15.70 -1.86 -16.42
N GLY A 188 15.71 -1.62 -15.10
CA GLY A 188 15.49 -2.66 -14.10
C GLY A 188 14.12 -3.30 -14.20
N ILE A 189 13.07 -2.49 -14.45
CA ILE A 189 11.72 -2.99 -14.66
C ILE A 189 11.66 -3.87 -15.91
N LYS A 190 12.19 -3.39 -17.04
CA LYS A 190 12.23 -4.14 -18.30
C LYS A 190 12.98 -5.44 -18.17
N ALA A 191 14.17 -5.39 -17.59
CA ALA A 191 14.98 -6.57 -17.35
C ALA A 191 14.26 -7.59 -16.41
N GLY A 192 13.48 -7.11 -15.42
CA GLY A 192 12.65 -7.97 -14.57
C GLY A 192 11.55 -8.68 -15.33
N VAL A 193 10.88 -8.00 -16.27
CA VAL A 193 9.88 -8.62 -17.13
C VAL A 193 10.51 -9.72 -18.00
N GLU A 194 11.66 -9.44 -18.60
CA GLU A 194 12.39 -10.42 -19.43
C GLU A 194 12.82 -11.64 -18.61
N PHE A 195 13.27 -11.42 -17.36
CA PHE A 195 13.65 -12.49 -16.46
C PHE A 195 12.46 -13.37 -16.07
N ALA A 196 11.33 -12.78 -15.68
CA ALA A 196 10.11 -13.51 -15.37
C ALA A 196 9.64 -14.36 -16.57
N ALA A 197 9.74 -13.79 -17.78
CA ALA A 197 9.38 -14.49 -19.02
C ALA A 197 10.23 -15.74 -19.27
N LYS A 198 11.53 -15.73 -18.94
CA LYS A 198 12.41 -16.90 -19.03
C LYS A 198 11.95 -18.04 -18.13
N SER A 199 11.29 -17.73 -17.00
CA SER A 199 10.68 -18.71 -16.10
C SER A 199 9.25 -19.07 -16.48
N GLY A 200 8.78 -18.66 -17.66
CA GLY A 200 7.41 -18.87 -18.13
C GLY A 200 6.34 -18.06 -17.38
N ARG A 201 6.75 -17.02 -16.64
CA ARG A 201 5.86 -16.19 -15.82
C ARG A 201 5.70 -14.79 -16.39
N LYS A 202 4.66 -14.11 -15.94
CA LYS A 202 4.39 -12.71 -16.26
C LYS A 202 4.33 -11.87 -14.99
N ILE A 203 4.59 -10.58 -15.14
CA ILE A 203 4.45 -9.64 -14.03
C ILE A 203 3.00 -9.16 -14.00
N ALA A 204 2.22 -9.68 -13.05
CA ALA A 204 0.82 -9.31 -12.85
C ALA A 204 0.66 -7.91 -12.27
N GLY A 205 1.67 -7.44 -11.52
CA GLY A 205 1.69 -6.09 -10.99
C GLY A 205 3.05 -5.66 -10.48
N ILE A 206 3.20 -4.35 -10.32
CA ILE A 206 4.34 -3.71 -9.64
C ILE A 206 3.83 -2.80 -8.54
N VAL A 207 4.55 -2.73 -7.41
CA VAL A 207 4.23 -1.82 -6.30
C VAL A 207 5.24 -0.68 -6.28
N ILE A 208 4.77 0.55 -6.43
CA ILE A 208 5.57 1.77 -6.31
C ILE A 208 5.11 2.51 -5.06
N THR A 209 5.94 2.51 -4.03
CA THR A 209 5.65 3.17 -2.75
C THR A 209 6.37 4.51 -2.70
N ASN A 210 5.68 5.57 -2.29
CA ASN A 210 6.28 6.89 -2.17
C ASN A 210 5.65 7.72 -1.04
N PRO A 211 6.42 8.16 -0.06
CA PRO A 211 7.80 7.74 0.26
C PRO A 211 7.95 6.24 0.46
N ASP A 212 9.10 5.69 0.09
CA ASP A 212 9.35 4.25 0.17
C ASP A 212 9.56 3.76 1.60
N ASN A 213 9.08 2.59 1.89
CA ASN A 213 9.31 1.90 3.16
C ASN A 213 10.08 0.59 2.88
N PRO A 214 11.33 0.41 3.42
CA PRO A 214 11.91 1.13 4.57
C PRO A 214 12.96 2.19 4.23
N THR A 215 13.25 2.47 2.97
CA THR A 215 14.41 3.28 2.58
C THR A 215 14.23 4.79 2.84
N GLY A 216 12.99 5.27 2.93
CA GLY A 216 12.66 6.69 3.01
C GLY A 216 12.84 7.43 1.68
N LEU A 217 13.20 6.74 0.59
CA LEU A 217 13.35 7.33 -0.72
C LEU A 217 12.05 8.03 -1.14
N THR A 218 12.19 9.30 -1.51
CA THR A 218 11.09 10.10 -2.08
C THR A 218 11.43 10.45 -3.52
N ILE A 219 10.51 10.17 -4.43
CA ILE A 219 10.66 10.47 -5.86
C ILE A 219 9.49 11.34 -6.33
N SER A 220 9.79 12.25 -7.27
CA SER A 220 8.80 13.19 -7.78
C SER A 220 7.60 12.52 -8.46
N PRO A 221 6.43 13.16 -8.50
CA PRO A 221 5.26 12.63 -9.24
C PRO A 221 5.59 12.30 -10.70
N LYS A 222 6.40 13.13 -11.36
CA LYS A 222 6.87 12.88 -12.72
C LYS A 222 7.68 11.58 -12.83
N ARG A 223 8.55 11.32 -11.86
CA ARG A 223 9.35 10.08 -11.81
C ARG A 223 8.47 8.86 -11.57
N GLN A 224 7.53 8.95 -10.64
CA GLN A 224 6.56 7.88 -10.38
C GLN A 224 5.75 7.54 -11.64
N ALA A 225 5.26 8.56 -12.37
CA ALA A 225 4.53 8.36 -13.60
C ALA A 225 5.40 7.73 -14.71
N ALA A 226 6.67 8.12 -14.82
CA ALA A 226 7.61 7.54 -15.78
C ALA A 226 7.84 6.04 -15.49
N LEU A 227 8.07 5.67 -14.24
CA LEU A 227 8.23 4.27 -13.84
C LEU A 227 6.96 3.46 -14.11
N GLY A 228 5.78 4.01 -13.82
CA GLY A 228 4.50 3.35 -14.10
C GLY A 228 4.31 3.09 -15.59
N ARG A 229 4.61 4.08 -16.46
CA ARG A 229 4.55 3.88 -17.92
C ARG A 229 5.56 2.85 -18.41
N ALA A 230 6.80 2.93 -17.94
CA ALA A 230 7.82 1.94 -18.28
C ALA A 230 7.38 0.51 -17.89
N ALA A 231 6.72 0.34 -16.76
CA ALA A 231 6.15 -0.94 -16.36
C ALA A 231 5.03 -1.40 -17.31
N LEU A 232 4.09 -0.52 -17.62
CA LEU A 232 2.98 -0.82 -18.56
C LEU A 232 3.49 -1.16 -19.97
N ASP A 233 4.46 -0.41 -20.46
CA ASP A 233 5.08 -0.61 -21.79
C ASP A 233 5.90 -1.91 -21.85
N ALA A 234 6.55 -2.28 -20.76
CA ALA A 234 7.26 -3.56 -20.64
C ALA A 234 6.32 -4.78 -20.53
N GLY A 235 5.01 -4.55 -20.37
CA GLY A 235 4.03 -5.63 -20.28
C GLY A 235 3.65 -6.03 -18.85
N VAL A 236 3.95 -5.22 -17.83
CA VAL A 236 3.36 -5.37 -16.50
C VAL A 236 1.86 -5.14 -16.58
N ALA A 237 1.03 -6.00 -15.99
CA ALA A 237 -0.42 -5.89 -16.13
C ALA A 237 -1.00 -4.71 -15.36
N PHE A 238 -0.55 -4.46 -14.14
CA PHE A 238 -1.05 -3.40 -13.27
C PHE A 238 0.06 -2.67 -12.53
N VAL A 239 -0.16 -1.40 -12.20
CA VAL A 239 0.70 -0.59 -11.32
C VAL A 239 -0.08 -0.20 -10.08
N LEU A 240 0.41 -0.55 -8.90
CA LEU A 240 -0.09 -0.09 -7.62
C LEU A 240 0.82 1.00 -7.08
N TYR A 241 0.27 2.19 -6.89
CA TYR A 241 0.92 3.28 -6.15
C TYR A 241 0.44 3.23 -4.71
N ASP A 242 1.37 3.07 -3.77
CA ASP A 242 1.09 3.14 -2.33
C ASP A 242 1.58 4.48 -1.80
N TRP A 243 0.64 5.35 -1.46
CA TRP A 243 0.89 6.71 -0.97
C TRP A 243 0.57 6.88 0.51
N MET A 244 0.60 5.79 1.26
CA MET A 244 0.29 5.80 2.70
C MET A 244 1.12 6.81 3.50
N TYR A 245 2.26 7.23 2.97
CA TYR A 245 3.19 8.17 3.61
C TYR A 245 3.22 9.57 2.99
N HIS A 246 2.39 9.89 2.00
CA HIS A 246 2.55 11.14 1.24
C HIS A 246 2.27 12.43 2.05
N PHE A 247 1.65 12.33 3.22
CA PHE A 247 1.53 13.44 4.17
C PHE A 247 2.64 13.45 5.26
N VAL A 248 3.57 12.52 5.22
CA VAL A 248 4.67 12.39 6.20
C VAL A 248 5.98 12.86 5.60
N THR A 249 5.93 13.88 4.76
CA THR A 249 7.10 14.49 4.11
C THR A 249 6.95 16.00 4.13
N ASP A 250 8.08 16.71 3.92
CA ASP A 250 8.08 18.16 3.73
C ASP A 250 7.63 18.57 2.31
N GLU A 251 7.37 17.60 1.43
CA GLU A 251 6.87 17.86 0.09
C GLU A 251 5.35 18.03 0.07
N GLN A 252 4.85 18.67 -0.98
CA GLN A 252 3.40 18.79 -1.17
C GLN A 252 2.77 17.40 -1.36
N PRO A 253 1.60 17.14 -0.74
CA PRO A 253 0.85 15.91 -0.97
C PRO A 253 0.55 15.70 -2.46
N MET A 254 0.35 14.44 -2.85
CA MET A 254 0.06 14.08 -4.23
C MET A 254 -1.25 14.72 -4.73
N ASP A 255 -1.18 15.40 -5.87
CA ASP A 255 -2.35 15.77 -6.65
C ASP A 255 -2.70 14.63 -7.61
N LEU A 256 -3.71 13.83 -7.23
CA LEU A 256 -4.11 12.68 -8.02
C LEU A 256 -4.74 13.08 -9.37
N ASN A 257 -5.43 14.24 -9.45
CA ASN A 257 -5.97 14.72 -10.73
C ASN A 257 -4.86 15.03 -11.73
N ALA A 258 -3.86 15.81 -11.29
CA ALA A 258 -2.69 16.11 -12.13
C ALA A 258 -1.92 14.83 -12.48
N PHE A 259 -1.77 13.90 -11.56
CA PHE A 259 -1.10 12.62 -11.78
C PHE A 259 -1.82 11.76 -12.84
N LEU A 260 -3.14 11.61 -12.73
CA LEU A 260 -3.96 10.86 -13.68
C LEU A 260 -3.90 11.44 -15.10
N LYS A 261 -3.81 12.77 -15.24
CA LYS A 261 -3.68 13.43 -16.55
C LYS A 261 -2.39 13.05 -17.31
N THR A 262 -1.39 12.55 -16.60
CA THR A 262 -0.17 12.04 -17.23
C THR A 262 -0.34 10.69 -17.93
N PHE A 263 -1.46 10.00 -17.72
CA PHE A 263 -1.78 8.69 -18.30
C PHE A 263 -2.97 8.77 -19.26
N THR A 264 -2.94 7.96 -20.31
CA THR A 264 -4.08 7.79 -21.20
C THR A 264 -5.25 7.10 -20.50
N PRO A 265 -6.50 7.24 -20.96
CA PRO A 265 -7.65 6.54 -20.38
C PRO A 265 -7.49 5.00 -20.34
N LYS A 266 -6.75 4.43 -21.31
CA LYS A 266 -6.46 3.00 -21.34
C LYS A 266 -5.47 2.59 -20.24
N GLU A 267 -4.42 3.38 -20.03
CA GLU A 267 -3.44 3.14 -18.96
C GLU A 267 -4.06 3.31 -17.59
N ARG A 268 -4.91 4.34 -17.38
CA ARG A 268 -5.60 4.58 -16.09
C ARG A 268 -6.37 3.36 -15.59
N LYS A 269 -6.95 2.53 -16.49
CA LYS A 269 -7.64 1.29 -16.12
C LYS A 269 -6.74 0.25 -15.45
N ARG A 270 -5.43 0.41 -15.58
CA ARG A 270 -4.41 -0.50 -15.05
C ARG A 270 -3.69 0.07 -13.82
N LEU A 271 -4.14 1.23 -13.31
CA LEU A 271 -3.57 1.86 -12.13
C LEU A 271 -4.46 1.59 -10.91
N LEU A 272 -3.80 1.33 -9.79
CA LEU A 272 -4.39 1.27 -8.46
C LEU A 272 -3.67 2.27 -7.56
N PHE A 273 -4.40 2.90 -6.65
CA PHE A 273 -3.84 3.83 -5.68
C PHE A 273 -4.33 3.46 -4.29
N LEU A 274 -3.40 3.37 -3.34
CA LEU A 274 -3.66 3.04 -1.96
C LEU A 274 -3.27 4.20 -1.06
N ASP A 275 -4.18 4.57 -0.16
CA ASP A 275 -3.92 5.54 0.91
C ASP A 275 -4.83 5.30 2.11
N GLY A 276 -4.58 6.00 3.22
CA GLY A 276 -5.40 5.87 4.43
C GLY A 276 -4.83 6.59 5.65
N LEU A 277 -5.45 6.35 6.80
CA LEU A 277 -5.19 7.08 8.03
C LEU A 277 -3.98 6.58 8.82
N THR A 278 -3.44 5.43 8.46
CA THR A 278 -2.47 4.69 9.30
C THR A 278 -1.24 5.53 9.66
N LYS A 279 -0.67 6.22 8.68
CA LYS A 279 0.58 6.97 8.85
C LYS A 279 0.32 8.46 8.95
N SER A 280 -0.44 9.00 8.02
CA SER A 280 -0.69 10.44 7.92
C SER A 280 -1.51 11.01 9.08
N LEU A 281 -2.27 10.20 9.80
CA LEU A 281 -3.09 10.62 10.95
C LEU A 281 -2.71 9.88 12.25
N GLY A 282 -1.63 9.12 12.29
CA GLY A 282 -1.29 8.29 13.46
C GLY A 282 -2.40 7.27 13.80
N GLY A 283 -3.26 6.94 12.84
CA GLY A 283 -4.48 6.16 13.02
C GLY A 283 -4.29 4.66 12.78
N SER A 284 -3.16 4.07 13.21
CA SER A 284 -2.85 2.67 12.94
C SER A 284 -3.93 1.70 13.40
N ASN A 285 -4.56 1.96 14.55
CA ASN A 285 -5.59 1.10 15.13
C ASN A 285 -7.03 1.46 14.68
N ILE A 286 -7.21 2.55 13.99
CA ILE A 286 -8.53 2.94 13.42
C ILE A 286 -8.93 2.00 12.30
N ARG A 287 -7.97 1.36 11.66
CA ARG A 287 -8.19 0.35 10.61
C ARG A 287 -8.99 0.84 9.43
N ASN A 288 -8.63 2.00 8.88
CA ASN A 288 -9.20 2.52 7.65
C ASN A 288 -8.11 2.80 6.60
N ALA A 289 -8.43 2.44 5.37
CA ALA A 289 -7.72 2.80 4.15
C ALA A 289 -8.71 2.83 3.00
N HIS A 290 -8.32 3.43 1.89
CA HIS A 290 -9.07 3.34 0.65
C HIS A 290 -8.18 2.92 -0.52
N LEU A 291 -8.79 2.17 -1.43
CA LEU A 291 -8.18 1.77 -2.69
C LEU A 291 -8.96 2.46 -3.83
N ILE A 292 -8.23 3.06 -4.75
CA ILE A 292 -8.79 3.67 -5.95
C ILE A 292 -8.35 2.87 -7.16
N ALA A 293 -9.28 2.54 -8.04
CA ALA A 293 -9.01 1.83 -9.27
C ALA A 293 -10.13 2.06 -10.30
N SER A 294 -10.01 1.49 -11.50
CA SER A 294 -11.11 1.47 -12.46
C SER A 294 -12.32 0.75 -11.87
N GLU A 295 -13.52 1.12 -12.31
CA GLU A 295 -14.76 0.48 -11.83
C GLU A 295 -14.76 -1.05 -12.03
N GLU A 296 -14.13 -1.53 -13.07
CA GLU A 296 -14.01 -2.97 -13.34
C GLU A 296 -13.22 -3.67 -12.23
N VAL A 297 -12.09 -3.08 -11.81
CA VAL A 297 -11.28 -3.59 -10.71
C VAL A 297 -12.05 -3.50 -9.39
N ILE A 298 -12.75 -2.38 -9.13
CA ILE A 298 -13.57 -2.22 -7.92
C ILE A 298 -14.68 -3.28 -7.87
N LYS A 299 -15.43 -3.47 -8.96
CA LYS A 299 -16.48 -4.50 -9.06
C LYS A 299 -15.95 -5.90 -8.80
N PHE A 300 -14.78 -6.23 -9.34
CA PHE A 300 -14.11 -7.50 -9.09
C PHE A 300 -13.77 -7.69 -7.61
N ILE A 301 -13.21 -6.67 -6.96
CA ILE A 301 -12.85 -6.73 -5.53
C ILE A 301 -14.09 -6.86 -4.66
N VAL A 302 -15.13 -6.08 -4.94
CA VAL A 302 -16.39 -6.08 -4.20
C VAL A 302 -17.05 -7.45 -4.23
N ALA A 303 -17.10 -8.11 -5.38
CA ALA A 303 -17.66 -9.45 -5.51
C ALA A 303 -16.97 -10.45 -4.55
N ARG A 304 -15.66 -10.32 -4.33
CA ARG A 304 -14.90 -11.18 -3.39
C ARG A 304 -15.04 -10.73 -1.95
N ALA A 305 -15.01 -9.42 -1.70
CA ALA A 305 -15.17 -8.86 -0.37
C ALA A 305 -16.53 -9.20 0.25
N SER A 306 -17.56 -9.42 -0.58
CA SER A 306 -18.88 -9.91 -0.15
C SER A 306 -18.85 -11.26 0.57
N HIS A 307 -17.78 -12.03 0.37
CA HIS A 307 -17.55 -13.34 0.99
C HIS A 307 -16.38 -13.33 1.98
N SER A 308 -15.88 -12.17 2.37
CA SER A 308 -14.73 -12.04 3.28
C SER A 308 -14.93 -10.92 4.30
N VAL A 309 -14.18 -9.84 4.20
CA VAL A 309 -14.17 -8.74 5.18
C VAL A 309 -14.96 -7.55 4.64
N ILE A 310 -16.01 -7.16 5.37
CA ILE A 310 -16.74 -5.91 5.17
C ILE A 310 -16.11 -4.87 6.10
N PRO A 311 -15.69 -3.69 5.60
CA PRO A 311 -15.08 -2.65 6.43
C PRO A 311 -16.05 -2.11 7.47
N ALA A 312 -15.61 -1.99 8.73
CA ALA A 312 -16.40 -1.37 9.78
C ALA A 312 -16.63 0.13 9.50
N PHE A 313 -17.81 0.64 9.87
CA PHE A 313 -18.16 2.03 9.61
C PHE A 313 -17.34 3.01 10.45
N PHE A 314 -17.04 2.71 11.72
CA PHE A 314 -16.31 3.64 12.58
C PHE A 314 -14.99 4.12 11.99
N GLY A 315 -14.22 3.24 11.36
CA GLY A 315 -12.99 3.64 10.65
C GLY A 315 -13.27 4.60 9.48
N GLN A 316 -14.37 4.39 8.75
CA GLN A 316 -14.82 5.28 7.68
C GLN A 316 -15.27 6.64 8.26
N ALA A 317 -15.95 6.64 9.40
CA ALA A 317 -16.41 7.84 10.08
C ALA A 317 -15.24 8.72 10.56
N VAL A 318 -14.17 8.12 11.10
CA VAL A 318 -12.94 8.87 11.46
C VAL A 318 -12.31 9.51 10.23
N ALA A 319 -12.25 8.80 9.12
CA ALA A 319 -11.74 9.36 7.86
C ALA A 319 -12.62 10.52 7.36
N MET A 320 -13.94 10.35 7.38
CA MET A 320 -14.88 11.39 6.97
C MET A 320 -14.74 12.65 7.84
N ALA A 321 -14.63 12.50 9.16
CA ALA A 321 -14.39 13.61 10.08
C ALA A 321 -13.09 14.36 9.77
N ALA A 322 -12.00 13.62 9.47
CA ALA A 322 -10.73 14.22 9.08
C ALA A 322 -10.82 14.97 7.74
N TYR A 323 -11.57 14.43 6.78
CA TYR A 323 -11.77 15.07 5.47
C TYR A 323 -12.68 16.31 5.56
N GLU A 324 -13.66 16.31 6.47
CA GLU A 324 -14.48 17.49 6.78
C GLU A 324 -13.65 18.64 7.36
N MET A 325 -12.70 18.34 8.22
CA MET A 325 -11.76 19.33 8.78
C MET A 325 -10.75 19.86 7.74
N GLY A 326 -10.52 19.12 6.68
CA GLY A 326 -9.41 19.27 5.73
C GLY A 326 -8.21 18.42 6.16
N PHE A 327 -7.90 17.38 5.39
CA PHE A 327 -6.97 16.34 5.83
C PHE A 327 -5.56 16.84 6.12
N ALA A 328 -5.05 17.78 5.33
CA ALA A 328 -3.74 18.42 5.58
C ALA A 328 -3.69 19.09 6.97
N LYS A 329 -4.77 19.78 7.37
CA LYS A 329 -4.88 20.39 8.70
C LYS A 329 -4.96 19.33 9.79
N ALA A 330 -5.78 18.29 9.60
CA ALA A 330 -5.91 17.19 10.56
C ALA A 330 -4.57 16.45 10.74
N SER A 331 -3.82 16.24 9.67
CA SER A 331 -2.49 15.62 9.71
C SER A 331 -1.45 16.50 10.39
N ALA A 332 -1.47 17.81 10.17
CA ALA A 332 -0.55 18.77 10.79
C ALA A 332 -0.69 18.82 12.31
N THR A 333 -1.90 18.67 12.86
CA THR A 333 -2.14 18.69 14.32
C THR A 333 -1.44 17.54 15.05
N ILE A 334 -1.06 16.46 14.36
CA ILE A 334 -0.33 15.33 14.95
C ILE A 334 1.17 15.59 14.98
N SER A 335 1.68 16.42 14.07
CA SER A 335 3.11 16.68 13.92
C SER A 335 3.62 17.77 14.87
N GLU A 336 2.74 18.56 15.47
CA GLU A 336 3.11 19.57 16.46
C GLU A 336 3.40 18.91 17.80
N PRO A 337 4.61 19.13 18.40
CA PRO A 337 4.87 18.70 19.76
C PRO A 337 3.84 19.36 20.67
N THR A 338 3.04 18.60 21.38
CA THR A 338 2.25 19.12 22.49
C THR A 338 3.22 19.80 23.45
N SER A 339 3.18 21.14 23.52
CA SER A 339 3.83 21.88 24.59
C SER A 339 3.22 21.38 25.90
N ALA A 340 3.96 20.49 26.58
CA ALA A 340 3.63 20.02 27.92
C ALA A 340 3.82 21.10 28.96
#